data_4534be124da38a668e1ade1d5f055b83
#
_entry.id   4534be124da38a668e1ade1d5f055b83
#
_cell.length_a   1.000
_cell.length_b   1.000
_cell.length_c   1.000
_cell.angle_alpha   90.00
_cell.angle_beta   90.00
_cell.angle_gamma   90.00
#
_symmetry.space_group_name_H-M   'P 1'
#
loop_
_entity.id
_entity.type
_entity.pdbx_description
1 polymer ?
#
loop_
_entity_poly.entity_id
_entity_poly.type
_entity_poly.pdbx_seq_one_letter_code
_entity_poly.pdbx_strand_id
1 'polypeptide(L)'
;MNHRNYDLVPVSSDTVRDIYAEAFGISGSKVQALGVPRTDLLFDWDYEEKKREELYGKYPILKENRVILFAPTFRGDGNKDAYYPLEAFDVNHFMERQPEDTVLILKNHPFVKQKFTVDAQWQDRVLDLSGEEHINDLMLISNLLITDYSSSVFEAAILELPMLFYAFDEKEYMDSRDFYFDYSQFTPGPVVTDFEALCEESAAMLQNIVSANEQADLKKFRETFLNTVDGCSTERICRKIKTNYINI
;
A
#
# COMPACT_ATOMS: atom_id res chain seq x y z
N MET A 1 -19.77 0.23 19.62
CA MET A 1 -18.91 -0.93 19.28
C MET A 1 -19.64 -1.79 18.27
N ASN A 2 -19.21 -1.75 17.02
CA ASN A 2 -19.96 -2.34 15.88
C ASN A 2 -19.62 -3.82 15.60
N HIS A 3 -18.58 -4.40 16.26
CA HIS A 3 -17.98 -5.68 15.87
C HIS A 3 -18.26 -6.85 16.84
N ARG A 4 -19.01 -6.65 17.92
CA ARG A 4 -19.23 -7.66 18.98
C ARG A 4 -20.01 -8.91 18.54
N ASN A 5 -20.78 -8.82 17.47
CA ASN A 5 -21.68 -9.87 17.02
C ASN A 5 -21.12 -10.70 15.85
N TYR A 6 -19.84 -10.60 15.53
CA TYR A 6 -19.23 -11.43 14.51
C TYR A 6 -19.06 -12.86 15.01
N ASP A 7 -19.37 -13.84 14.18
CA ASP A 7 -19.16 -15.26 14.43
C ASP A 7 -17.82 -15.74 13.90
N LEU A 8 -17.33 -15.11 12.83
CA LEU A 8 -16.04 -15.39 12.21
C LEU A 8 -15.42 -14.09 11.72
N VAL A 9 -14.15 -13.86 12.08
CA VAL A 9 -13.32 -12.75 11.58
C VAL A 9 -12.08 -13.37 10.93
N PRO A 10 -12.02 -13.41 9.59
CA PRO A 10 -10.82 -13.85 8.89
C PRO A 10 -9.75 -12.76 8.95
N VAL A 11 -8.50 -13.16 9.17
CA VAL A 11 -7.33 -12.28 9.21
C VAL A 11 -6.19 -12.86 8.39
N SER A 12 -5.20 -12.02 8.07
CA SER A 12 -4.09 -12.34 7.18
C SER A 12 -2.99 -13.20 7.79
N SER A 13 -2.90 -13.25 9.13
CA SER A 13 -1.89 -14.05 9.83
C SER A 13 -2.31 -14.40 11.25
N ASP A 14 -1.64 -15.38 11.83
CA ASP A 14 -1.84 -15.74 13.25
C ASP A 14 -1.33 -14.61 14.18
N THR A 15 -0.32 -13.87 13.78
CA THR A 15 0.26 -12.75 14.55
C THR A 15 -0.76 -11.69 14.91
N VAL A 16 -1.71 -11.39 14.02
CA VAL A 16 -2.71 -10.32 14.24
C VAL A 16 -4.00 -10.79 14.91
N ARG A 17 -4.16 -12.09 15.19
CA ARG A 17 -5.42 -12.64 15.73
C ARG A 17 -5.83 -12.05 17.07
N ASP A 18 -4.92 -11.99 18.02
CA ASP A 18 -5.22 -11.50 19.37
C ASP A 18 -5.47 -10.00 19.36
N ILE A 19 -4.79 -9.26 18.49
CA ILE A 19 -4.98 -7.83 18.27
C ILE A 19 -6.41 -7.56 17.75
N TYR A 20 -6.86 -8.30 16.75
CA TYR A 20 -8.23 -8.17 16.23
C TYR A 20 -9.28 -8.59 17.26
N ALA A 21 -9.01 -9.62 18.06
CA ALA A 21 -9.92 -10.05 19.13
C ALA A 21 -10.07 -8.95 20.18
N GLU A 22 -8.98 -8.32 20.60
CA GLU A 22 -8.95 -7.18 21.53
C GLU A 22 -9.68 -5.98 20.93
N ALA A 23 -9.29 -5.52 19.74
CA ALA A 23 -9.87 -4.36 19.07
C ALA A 23 -11.38 -4.48 18.86
N PHE A 24 -11.88 -5.68 18.58
CA PHE A 24 -13.31 -5.94 18.36
C PHE A 24 -14.06 -6.29 19.64
N GLY A 25 -13.35 -6.58 20.72
CA GLY A 25 -13.94 -7.00 21.99
C GLY A 25 -14.67 -8.36 21.89
N ILE A 26 -14.11 -9.33 21.16
CA ILE A 26 -14.64 -10.65 20.90
C ILE A 26 -13.67 -11.75 21.36
N SER A 27 -14.16 -12.99 21.44
CA SER A 27 -13.30 -14.13 21.73
C SER A 27 -12.28 -14.38 20.59
N GLY A 28 -11.01 -14.63 20.93
CA GLY A 28 -9.97 -15.00 19.98
C GLY A 28 -10.31 -16.25 19.15
N SER A 29 -11.19 -17.14 19.65
CA SER A 29 -11.66 -18.29 18.88
C SER A 29 -12.48 -17.93 17.62
N LYS A 30 -13.03 -16.71 17.60
CA LYS A 30 -13.77 -16.18 16.43
C LYS A 30 -12.85 -15.55 15.39
N VAL A 31 -11.61 -15.22 15.74
CA VAL A 31 -10.61 -14.64 14.83
C VAL A 31 -9.73 -15.77 14.29
N GLN A 32 -9.70 -15.95 12.99
CA GLN A 32 -8.99 -17.07 12.37
C GLN A 32 -8.14 -16.59 11.19
N ALA A 33 -6.91 -17.07 11.14
CA ALA A 33 -5.97 -16.78 10.06
C ALA A 33 -6.38 -17.58 8.79
N LEU A 34 -7.27 -17.01 8.01
CA LEU A 34 -7.82 -17.60 6.79
C LEU A 34 -7.44 -16.83 5.53
N GLY A 35 -6.67 -15.75 5.68
CA GLY A 35 -6.31 -14.84 4.60
C GLY A 35 -7.33 -13.72 4.40
N VAL A 36 -7.11 -12.95 3.33
CA VAL A 36 -7.90 -11.75 2.97
C VAL A 36 -8.44 -11.91 1.55
N PRO A 37 -9.76 -12.10 1.34
CA PRO A 37 -10.33 -12.42 0.02
C PRO A 37 -9.97 -11.43 -1.09
N ARG A 38 -9.93 -10.12 -0.79
CA ARG A 38 -9.62 -9.11 -1.80
C ARG A 38 -8.22 -9.24 -2.40
N THR A 39 -7.31 -9.88 -1.68
CA THR A 39 -5.93 -10.07 -2.14
C THR A 39 -5.76 -11.28 -3.05
N ASP A 40 -6.76 -12.15 -3.17
CA ASP A 40 -6.67 -13.33 -4.03
C ASP A 40 -6.43 -12.94 -5.51
N LEU A 41 -6.94 -11.76 -5.93
CA LEU A 41 -6.72 -11.22 -7.27
C LEU A 41 -5.24 -10.90 -7.57
N LEU A 42 -4.43 -10.64 -6.54
CA LEU A 42 -2.99 -10.36 -6.70
C LEU A 42 -2.15 -11.64 -6.90
N PHE A 43 -2.80 -12.80 -6.99
CA PHE A 43 -2.21 -14.10 -7.34
C PHE A 43 -2.81 -14.66 -8.64
N ASP A 44 -3.70 -13.90 -9.28
CA ASP A 44 -4.35 -14.30 -10.54
C ASP A 44 -3.58 -13.67 -11.71
N TRP A 45 -2.77 -14.49 -12.38
CA TRP A 45 -1.95 -14.06 -13.50
C TRP A 45 -2.77 -13.47 -14.67
N ASP A 46 -3.92 -14.06 -14.99
CA ASP A 46 -4.77 -13.58 -16.09
C ASP A 46 -5.36 -12.20 -15.77
N TYR A 47 -5.70 -11.97 -14.48
CA TYR A 47 -6.13 -10.66 -14.00
C TYR A 47 -5.00 -9.62 -14.11
N GLU A 48 -3.80 -9.97 -13.63
CA GLU A 48 -2.65 -9.05 -13.66
C GLU A 48 -2.27 -8.67 -15.09
N GLU A 49 -2.16 -9.64 -16.00
CA GLU A 49 -1.80 -9.41 -17.41
C GLU A 49 -2.83 -8.49 -18.08
N LYS A 50 -4.12 -8.81 -17.91
CA LYS A 50 -5.21 -8.00 -18.44
C LYS A 50 -5.18 -6.56 -17.91
N LYS A 51 -4.92 -6.37 -16.62
CA LYS A 51 -4.86 -5.03 -16.01
C LYS A 51 -3.66 -4.23 -16.48
N ARG A 52 -2.50 -4.86 -16.63
CA ARG A 52 -1.32 -4.22 -17.23
C ARG A 52 -1.61 -3.74 -18.66
N GLU A 53 -2.23 -4.60 -19.49
CA GLU A 53 -2.61 -4.22 -20.85
C GLU A 53 -3.61 -3.07 -20.90
N GLU A 54 -4.65 -3.09 -20.05
CA GLU A 54 -5.64 -2.01 -19.92
C GLU A 54 -4.97 -0.68 -19.55
N LEU A 55 -4.08 -0.69 -18.54
CA LEU A 55 -3.39 0.51 -18.06
C LEU A 55 -2.39 1.05 -19.08
N TYR A 56 -1.61 0.18 -19.74
CA TYR A 56 -0.69 0.59 -20.81
C TYR A 56 -1.43 1.08 -22.06
N GLY A 57 -2.62 0.54 -22.35
CA GLY A 57 -3.48 1.04 -23.42
C GLY A 57 -4.03 2.43 -23.12
N LYS A 58 -4.38 2.72 -21.86
CA LYS A 58 -4.92 4.00 -21.41
C LYS A 58 -3.81 5.05 -21.21
N TYR A 59 -2.66 4.62 -20.70
CA TYR A 59 -1.51 5.47 -20.37
C TYR A 59 -0.21 4.90 -20.99
N PRO A 60 -0.01 5.06 -22.31
CA PRO A 60 1.11 4.41 -23.01
C PRO A 60 2.49 4.76 -22.48
N ILE A 61 2.66 5.96 -21.89
CA ILE A 61 3.92 6.40 -21.30
C ILE A 61 4.40 5.48 -20.16
N LEU A 62 3.47 4.80 -19.45
CA LEU A 62 3.82 3.93 -18.33
C LEU A 62 4.51 2.64 -18.77
N LYS A 63 4.38 2.25 -20.06
CA LYS A 63 4.95 1.01 -20.58
C LYS A 63 6.47 1.09 -20.78
N GLU A 64 6.96 2.24 -21.19
CA GLU A 64 8.34 2.44 -21.62
C GLU A 64 9.21 3.12 -20.54
N ASN A 65 8.61 3.49 -19.41
CA ASN A 65 9.26 4.25 -18.36
C ASN A 65 9.19 3.54 -17.00
N ARG A 66 10.08 3.92 -16.08
CA ARG A 66 10.04 3.49 -14.69
C ARG A 66 8.96 4.28 -13.95
N VAL A 67 8.10 3.59 -13.24
CA VAL A 67 6.92 4.18 -12.60
C VAL A 67 7.11 4.25 -11.10
N ILE A 68 7.03 5.45 -10.54
CA ILE A 68 6.89 5.70 -9.11
C ILE A 68 5.41 5.93 -8.80
N LEU A 69 4.87 5.16 -7.88
CA LEU A 69 3.52 5.37 -7.33
C LEU A 69 3.64 6.09 -5.98
N PHE A 70 3.24 7.37 -5.94
CA PHE A 70 3.17 8.15 -4.70
C PHE A 70 1.75 8.07 -4.14
N ALA A 71 1.59 7.34 -3.04
CA ALA A 71 0.29 7.05 -2.43
C ALA A 71 0.30 7.31 -0.91
N PRO A 72 0.29 8.58 -0.49
CA PRO A 72 0.35 8.93 0.92
C PRO A 72 -1.00 8.75 1.63
N THR A 73 -0.94 8.59 2.96
CA THR A 73 -2.10 8.63 3.83
C THR A 73 -2.55 10.08 4.06
N PHE A 74 -3.85 10.30 4.17
CA PHE A 74 -4.38 11.61 4.53
C PHE A 74 -4.17 11.93 6.02
N ARG A 75 -4.23 13.21 6.36
CA ARG A 75 -4.28 13.77 7.71
C ARG A 75 -5.70 14.29 7.99
N GLY A 76 -6.01 14.56 9.25
CA GLY A 76 -7.35 14.98 9.68
C GLY A 76 -8.28 13.81 10.07
N ASP A 77 -9.51 14.16 10.51
CA ASP A 77 -10.49 13.22 11.08
C ASP A 77 -11.52 12.72 10.04
N GLY A 78 -11.03 12.02 9.00
CA GLY A 78 -11.88 11.38 8.02
C GLY A 78 -12.35 12.32 6.89
N ASN A 79 -13.53 12.05 6.32
CA ASN A 79 -13.96 12.61 5.04
C ASN A 79 -14.18 14.15 5.03
N LYS A 80 -14.39 14.78 6.20
CA LYS A 80 -14.78 16.20 6.25
C LYS A 80 -13.61 17.16 6.16
N ASP A 81 -12.48 16.77 6.73
CA ASP A 81 -11.27 17.57 6.90
C ASP A 81 -10.00 16.84 6.48
N ALA A 82 -10.15 15.78 5.69
CA ALA A 82 -9.03 15.05 5.14
C ALA A 82 -8.19 15.94 4.21
N TYR A 83 -6.90 15.99 4.46
CA TYR A 83 -5.93 16.71 3.64
C TYR A 83 -4.60 15.96 3.58
N TYR A 84 -3.76 16.32 2.64
CA TYR A 84 -2.34 16.03 2.64
C TYR A 84 -1.57 17.36 2.65
N PRO A 85 -0.54 17.54 3.47
CA PRO A 85 0.25 18.78 3.48
C PRO A 85 1.09 18.85 2.20
N LEU A 86 0.56 19.52 1.15
CA LEU A 86 1.16 19.54 -0.18
C LEU A 86 2.57 20.14 -0.18
N GLU A 87 2.87 21.02 0.77
CA GLU A 87 4.18 21.59 1.00
C GLU A 87 5.26 20.57 1.42
N ALA A 88 4.83 19.41 1.94
CA ALA A 88 5.75 18.34 2.29
C ALA A 88 6.26 17.55 1.06
N PHE A 89 5.64 17.72 -0.12
CA PHE A 89 6.04 17.02 -1.33
C PHE A 89 5.99 17.97 -2.53
N ASP A 90 7.10 18.61 -2.85
CA ASP A 90 7.23 19.41 -4.06
C ASP A 90 7.43 18.51 -5.28
N VAL A 91 6.36 18.33 -6.06
CA VAL A 91 6.36 17.46 -7.24
C VAL A 91 7.39 17.90 -8.28
N ASN A 92 7.55 19.20 -8.46
CA ASN A 92 8.44 19.74 -9.50
C ASN A 92 9.90 19.49 -9.12
N HIS A 93 10.28 19.84 -7.90
CA HIS A 93 11.62 19.57 -7.39
C HIS A 93 11.91 18.06 -7.32
N PHE A 94 10.92 17.25 -6.92
CA PHE A 94 11.06 15.77 -6.92
C PHE A 94 11.40 15.25 -8.32
N MET A 95 10.68 15.69 -9.35
CA MET A 95 10.89 15.24 -10.72
C MET A 95 12.24 15.71 -11.31
N GLU A 96 12.75 16.85 -10.90
CA GLU A 96 14.10 17.34 -11.27
C GLU A 96 15.22 16.41 -10.78
N ARG A 97 14.97 15.69 -9.67
CA ARG A 97 15.94 14.78 -9.03
C ARG A 97 15.83 13.34 -9.52
N GLN A 98 14.79 13.02 -10.29
CA GLN A 98 14.60 11.66 -10.78
C GLN A 98 15.24 11.41 -12.15
N PRO A 99 15.57 10.16 -12.48
CA PRO A 99 16.01 9.79 -13.83
C PRO A 99 15.04 10.25 -14.92
N GLU A 100 15.57 10.53 -16.13
CA GLU A 100 14.78 11.06 -17.25
C GLU A 100 13.64 10.13 -17.71
N ASP A 101 13.78 8.82 -17.52
CA ASP A 101 12.79 7.79 -17.85
C ASP A 101 11.82 7.50 -16.69
N THR A 102 11.69 8.40 -15.72
CA THR A 102 10.76 8.24 -14.60
C THR A 102 9.42 8.91 -14.87
N VAL A 103 8.34 8.19 -14.60
CA VAL A 103 6.97 8.71 -14.54
C VAL A 103 6.46 8.62 -13.11
N LEU A 104 5.88 9.70 -12.60
CA LEU A 104 5.28 9.78 -11.28
C LEU A 104 3.76 9.67 -11.39
N ILE A 105 3.18 8.68 -10.70
CA ILE A 105 1.74 8.59 -10.48
C ILE A 105 1.43 9.15 -9.10
N LEU A 106 0.59 10.19 -9.05
CA LEU A 106 0.02 10.74 -7.82
C LEU A 106 -1.29 10.02 -7.53
N LYS A 107 -1.39 9.39 -6.35
CA LYS A 107 -2.54 8.61 -5.90
C LYS A 107 -2.96 9.04 -4.50
N ASN A 108 -3.50 10.24 -4.37
CA ASN A 108 -4.07 10.70 -3.11
C ASN A 108 -5.27 9.85 -2.68
N HIS A 109 -5.47 9.76 -1.36
CA HIS A 109 -6.66 9.13 -0.82
C HIS A 109 -7.93 9.84 -1.33
N PRO A 110 -9.03 9.13 -1.63
CA PRO A 110 -10.26 9.73 -2.20
C PRO A 110 -10.88 10.86 -1.35
N PHE A 111 -10.55 10.95 -0.07
CA PHE A 111 -11.00 12.04 0.80
C PHE A 111 -10.23 13.33 0.57
N VAL A 112 -9.00 13.28 0.09
CA VAL A 112 -8.18 14.47 -0.22
C VAL A 112 -8.66 15.09 -1.53
N LYS A 113 -9.06 16.36 -1.47
CA LYS A 113 -9.56 17.11 -2.65
C LYS A 113 -8.51 18.06 -3.22
N GLN A 114 -7.48 18.32 -2.46
CA GLN A 114 -6.36 19.16 -2.88
C GLN A 114 -5.58 18.45 -3.99
N LYS A 115 -5.04 19.25 -4.92
CA LYS A 115 -4.20 18.77 -6.02
C LYS A 115 -2.83 19.37 -5.94
N PHE A 116 -1.83 18.60 -6.30
CA PHE A 116 -0.47 19.09 -6.49
C PHE A 116 -0.40 20.04 -7.68
N THR A 117 0.48 21.03 -7.60
CA THR A 117 0.83 21.89 -8.73
C THR A 117 1.95 21.25 -9.53
N VAL A 118 1.71 21.05 -10.82
CA VAL A 118 2.67 20.42 -11.74
C VAL A 118 3.03 21.42 -12.83
N ASP A 119 4.30 21.77 -12.96
CA ASP A 119 4.80 22.67 -13.99
C ASP A 119 4.64 22.05 -15.39
N ALA A 120 4.51 22.93 -16.41
CA ALA A 120 4.26 22.51 -17.78
C ALA A 120 5.29 21.50 -18.33
N GLN A 121 6.53 21.59 -17.89
CA GLN A 121 7.63 20.70 -18.30
C GLN A 121 7.45 19.25 -17.79
N TRP A 122 6.64 19.02 -16.74
CA TRP A 122 6.43 17.71 -16.14
C TRP A 122 5.07 17.09 -16.44
N GLN A 123 4.15 17.82 -17.09
CA GLN A 123 2.77 17.37 -17.32
C GLN A 123 2.66 16.05 -18.08
N ASP A 124 3.64 15.77 -18.94
CA ASP A 124 3.67 14.50 -19.68
C ASP A 124 4.22 13.33 -18.84
N ARG A 125 4.88 13.60 -17.70
CA ARG A 125 5.53 12.60 -16.84
C ARG A 125 4.96 12.52 -15.43
N VAL A 126 3.95 13.33 -15.09
CA VAL A 126 3.25 13.30 -13.82
C VAL A 126 1.76 13.08 -14.07
N LEU A 127 1.24 11.96 -13.60
CA LEU A 127 -0.14 11.58 -13.81
C LEU A 127 -0.91 11.59 -12.48
N ASP A 128 -1.90 12.49 -12.31
CA ASP A 128 -2.80 12.46 -11.15
C ASP A 128 -3.96 11.46 -11.41
N LEU A 129 -3.80 10.24 -10.89
CA LEU A 129 -4.77 9.16 -11.00
C LEU A 129 -5.56 8.94 -9.70
N SER A 130 -5.65 9.97 -8.84
CA SER A 130 -6.30 9.88 -7.52
C SER A 130 -7.76 9.46 -7.58
N GLY A 131 -8.50 9.90 -8.60
CA GLY A 131 -9.93 9.63 -8.78
C GLY A 131 -10.28 8.50 -9.74
N GLU A 132 -9.33 7.98 -10.51
CA GLU A 132 -9.62 7.16 -11.68
C GLU A 132 -9.36 5.67 -11.49
N GLU A 133 -8.18 5.30 -10.97
CA GLU A 133 -7.73 3.91 -10.94
C GLU A 133 -7.66 3.36 -9.51
N HIS A 134 -7.80 2.05 -9.36
CA HIS A 134 -7.54 1.39 -8.08
C HIS A 134 -6.06 1.34 -7.78
N ILE A 135 -5.69 1.58 -6.52
CA ILE A 135 -4.28 1.58 -6.10
C ILE A 135 -3.61 0.22 -6.37
N ASN A 136 -4.31 -0.88 -6.17
CA ASN A 136 -3.77 -2.22 -6.40
C ASN A 136 -3.43 -2.46 -7.87
N ASP A 137 -4.26 -1.94 -8.79
CA ASP A 137 -4.00 -2.06 -10.23
C ASP A 137 -2.78 -1.21 -10.64
N LEU A 138 -2.63 -0.02 -10.04
CA LEU A 138 -1.45 0.83 -10.26
C LEU A 138 -0.17 0.20 -9.72
N MET A 139 -0.23 -0.54 -8.60
CA MET A 139 0.92 -1.28 -8.08
C MET A 139 1.45 -2.33 -9.07
N LEU A 140 0.58 -2.95 -9.87
CA LEU A 140 0.98 -3.94 -10.88
C LEU A 140 1.95 -3.40 -11.94
N ILE A 141 1.91 -2.11 -12.21
CA ILE A 141 2.74 -1.43 -13.23
C ILE A 141 3.81 -0.51 -12.62
N SER A 142 3.94 -0.50 -11.30
CA SER A 142 4.88 0.38 -10.59
C SER A 142 6.20 -0.34 -10.31
N ASN A 143 7.29 0.42 -10.30
CA ASN A 143 8.62 -0.03 -9.94
C ASN A 143 9.00 0.33 -8.49
N LEU A 144 8.32 1.35 -7.94
CA LEU A 144 8.52 1.82 -6.57
C LEU A 144 7.19 2.38 -6.03
N LEU A 145 6.83 1.98 -4.81
CA LEU A 145 5.79 2.63 -4.04
C LEU A 145 6.42 3.59 -3.03
N ILE A 146 6.07 4.87 -3.09
CA ILE A 146 6.34 5.83 -2.02
C ILE A 146 5.05 6.02 -1.23
N THR A 147 5.10 5.72 0.06
CA THR A 147 3.96 5.85 0.97
C THR A 147 4.44 6.29 2.37
N ASP A 148 3.54 6.28 3.34
CA ASP A 148 3.85 6.64 4.73
C ASP A 148 3.21 5.63 5.71
N TYR A 149 2.03 5.89 6.25
CA TYR A 149 1.34 5.06 7.26
C TYR A 149 0.20 4.21 6.67
N SER A 150 0.24 3.96 5.38
CA SER A 150 -0.84 3.30 4.65
C SER A 150 -0.86 1.78 4.84
N SER A 151 -2.07 1.22 4.94
CA SER A 151 -2.25 -0.23 4.89
C SER A 151 -1.99 -0.85 3.50
N SER A 152 -1.79 -0.05 2.46
CA SER A 152 -1.42 -0.53 1.13
C SER A 152 -0.06 -1.24 1.07
N VAL A 153 0.74 -1.08 2.12
CA VAL A 153 1.99 -1.84 2.33
C VAL A 153 1.78 -3.37 2.25
N PHE A 154 0.61 -3.86 2.67
CA PHE A 154 0.32 -5.29 2.61
C PHE A 154 0.17 -5.79 1.18
N GLU A 155 -0.59 -5.08 0.35
CA GLU A 155 -0.76 -5.42 -1.06
C GLU A 155 0.55 -5.25 -1.83
N ALA A 156 1.31 -4.18 -1.57
CA ALA A 156 2.64 -3.98 -2.14
C ALA A 156 3.61 -5.13 -1.75
N ALA A 157 3.55 -5.59 -0.50
CA ALA A 157 4.36 -6.71 -0.04
C ALA A 157 3.98 -8.05 -0.72
N ILE A 158 2.70 -8.27 -1.03
CA ILE A 158 2.27 -9.44 -1.81
C ILE A 158 2.87 -9.42 -3.20
N LEU A 159 2.87 -8.26 -3.85
CA LEU A 159 3.42 -8.04 -5.19
C LEU A 159 4.95 -7.93 -5.23
N GLU A 160 5.61 -8.01 -4.07
CA GLU A 160 7.06 -7.80 -3.93
C GLU A 160 7.54 -6.45 -4.50
N LEU A 161 6.63 -5.45 -4.53
CA LEU A 161 6.92 -4.11 -4.99
C LEU A 161 7.85 -3.41 -3.99
N PRO A 162 8.99 -2.87 -4.42
CA PRO A 162 9.85 -2.05 -3.58
C PRO A 162 9.11 -0.88 -2.95
N MET A 163 9.36 -0.59 -1.68
CA MET A 163 8.67 0.44 -0.92
C MET A 163 9.67 1.41 -0.27
N LEU A 164 9.38 2.70 -0.36
CA LEU A 164 10.06 3.78 0.35
C LEU A 164 9.04 4.53 1.21
N PHE A 165 9.38 4.71 2.48
CA PHE A 165 8.48 5.32 3.45
C PHE A 165 8.89 6.76 3.73
N TYR A 166 8.02 7.72 3.40
CA TYR A 166 8.24 9.14 3.66
C TYR A 166 7.47 9.58 4.91
N ALA A 167 8.13 9.49 6.06
CA ALA A 167 7.53 9.71 7.38
C ALA A 167 7.97 11.06 7.99
N PHE A 168 7.79 12.17 7.25
CA PHE A 168 8.23 13.52 7.63
C PHE A 168 7.56 14.04 8.90
N ASP A 169 6.39 13.51 9.26
CA ASP A 169 5.58 13.90 10.42
C ASP A 169 5.29 12.71 11.36
N GLU A 170 6.20 11.73 11.45
CA GLU A 170 6.00 10.49 12.21
C GLU A 170 5.52 10.74 13.62
N LYS A 171 6.14 11.68 14.33
CA LYS A 171 5.80 11.98 15.72
C LYS A 171 4.37 12.51 15.87
N GLU A 172 4.00 13.49 15.05
CA GLU A 172 2.66 14.09 15.05
C GLU A 172 1.59 13.08 14.66
N TYR A 173 1.91 12.22 13.70
CA TYR A 173 0.99 11.18 13.25
C TYR A 173 0.76 10.13 14.35
N MET A 174 1.83 9.68 15.02
CA MET A 174 1.78 8.72 16.12
C MET A 174 1.05 9.29 17.36
N ASP A 175 1.22 10.58 17.67
CA ASP A 175 0.51 11.24 18.76
C ASP A 175 -1.01 11.30 18.52
N SER A 176 -1.45 11.24 17.26
CA SER A 176 -2.87 11.27 16.87
C SER A 176 -3.49 9.89 16.64
N ARG A 177 -2.70 8.86 16.43
CA ARG A 177 -3.16 7.49 16.09
C ARG A 177 -2.23 6.44 16.67
N ASP A 178 -2.81 5.54 17.47
CA ASP A 178 -2.07 4.42 18.05
C ASP A 178 -1.79 3.32 17.04
N PHE A 179 -0.60 2.71 17.15
CA PHE A 179 -0.21 1.51 16.40
C PHE A 179 0.00 0.35 17.38
N TYR A 180 -0.44 -0.84 16.99
CA TYR A 180 -0.17 -2.07 17.75
C TYR A 180 1.27 -2.56 17.63
N PHE A 181 2.00 -2.09 16.63
CA PHE A 181 3.38 -2.44 16.37
C PHE A 181 4.22 -1.17 16.24
N ASP A 182 5.48 -1.24 16.61
CA ASP A 182 6.43 -0.15 16.31
C ASP A 182 6.47 0.10 14.80
N TYR A 183 6.53 1.35 14.40
CA TYR A 183 6.51 1.74 12.99
C TYR A 183 7.61 1.03 12.17
N SER A 184 8.81 0.91 12.74
CA SER A 184 9.93 0.18 12.13
C SER A 184 9.66 -1.31 11.85
N GLN A 185 8.69 -1.93 12.53
CA GLN A 185 8.27 -3.31 12.26
C GLN A 185 7.25 -3.39 11.12
N PHE A 186 6.65 -2.26 10.78
CA PHE A 186 5.59 -2.13 9.78
C PHE A 186 6.10 -1.63 8.43
N THR A 187 7.38 -1.28 8.33
CA THR A 187 8.01 -0.71 7.14
C THR A 187 9.06 -1.68 6.58
N PRO A 188 8.70 -2.55 5.64
CA PRO A 188 9.65 -3.48 5.02
C PRO A 188 10.47 -2.80 3.90
N GLY A 189 10.97 -1.61 4.15
CA GLY A 189 11.77 -0.80 3.24
C GLY A 189 12.37 0.40 3.95
N PRO A 190 13.21 1.21 3.28
CA PRO A 190 13.80 2.41 3.83
C PRO A 190 12.76 3.41 4.33
N VAL A 191 13.08 4.11 5.43
CA VAL A 191 12.28 5.20 5.98
C VAL A 191 13.09 6.48 5.92
N VAL A 192 12.55 7.52 5.32
CA VAL A 192 13.14 8.85 5.24
C VAL A 192 12.18 9.89 5.82
N THR A 193 12.73 10.94 6.44
CA THR A 193 11.96 11.97 7.13
C THR A 193 12.10 13.35 6.53
N ASP A 194 13.07 13.55 5.65
CA ASP A 194 13.24 14.80 4.91
C ASP A 194 13.11 14.60 3.40
N PHE A 195 12.80 15.70 2.71
CA PHE A 195 12.44 15.66 1.30
C PHE A 195 13.65 15.40 0.39
N GLU A 196 14.84 15.88 0.72
CA GLU A 196 16.03 15.64 -0.08
C GLU A 196 16.45 14.16 -0.01
N ALA A 197 16.39 13.57 1.20
CA ALA A 197 16.63 12.15 1.35
C ALA A 197 15.59 11.30 0.58
N LEU A 198 14.33 11.73 0.54
CA LEU A 198 13.30 11.10 -0.30
C LEU A 198 13.69 11.11 -1.78
N CYS A 199 14.13 12.26 -2.30
CA CYS A 199 14.54 12.41 -3.70
C CYS A 199 15.75 11.51 -4.03
N GLU A 200 16.76 11.50 -3.16
CA GLU A 200 17.98 10.72 -3.35
C GLU A 200 17.71 9.21 -3.28
N GLU A 201 17.00 8.77 -2.25
CA GLU A 201 16.71 7.35 -2.04
C GLU A 201 15.81 6.80 -3.15
N SER A 202 14.76 7.52 -3.55
CA SER A 202 13.89 7.09 -4.64
C SER A 202 14.63 6.94 -5.98
N ALA A 203 15.53 7.87 -6.30
CA ALA A 203 16.36 7.79 -7.50
C ALA A 203 17.35 6.61 -7.44
N ALA A 204 17.93 6.35 -6.26
CA ALA A 204 18.84 5.22 -6.04
C ALA A 204 18.10 3.88 -6.16
N MET A 205 16.92 3.74 -5.55
CA MET A 205 16.10 2.52 -5.61
C MET A 205 15.66 2.20 -7.05
N LEU A 206 15.34 3.20 -7.88
CA LEU A 206 15.00 2.97 -9.28
C LEU A 206 16.18 2.51 -10.14
N GLN A 207 17.41 2.84 -9.74
CA GLN A 207 18.62 2.48 -10.50
C GLN A 207 19.23 1.15 -10.04
N ASN A 208 18.97 0.75 -8.80
CA ASN A 208 19.55 -0.43 -8.21
C ASN A 208 18.53 -1.57 -8.11
N ILE A 209 19.02 -2.79 -8.25
CA ILE A 209 18.24 -3.97 -7.85
C ILE A 209 18.11 -3.91 -6.32
N VAL A 210 16.90 -4.21 -5.82
CA VAL A 210 16.57 -4.31 -4.40
C VAL A 210 17.67 -5.05 -3.65
N SER A 211 18.19 -4.46 -2.59
CA SER A 211 19.30 -5.05 -1.83
C SER A 211 18.88 -6.36 -1.14
N ALA A 212 19.87 -7.21 -0.81
CA ALA A 212 19.59 -8.45 -0.10
C ALA A 212 18.93 -8.23 1.28
N ASN A 213 19.22 -7.10 1.93
CA ASN A 213 18.60 -6.73 3.21
C ASN A 213 17.11 -6.37 3.04
N GLU A 214 16.78 -5.55 2.05
CA GLU A 214 15.40 -5.19 1.75
C GLU A 214 14.56 -6.42 1.37
N GLN A 215 15.12 -7.35 0.61
CA GLN A 215 14.47 -8.63 0.32
C GLN A 215 14.22 -9.46 1.59
N ALA A 216 15.18 -9.47 2.52
CA ALA A 216 15.04 -10.19 3.79
C ALA A 216 13.97 -9.54 4.69
N ASP A 217 13.91 -8.21 4.75
CA ASP A 217 12.91 -7.48 5.53
C ASP A 217 11.50 -7.66 4.96
N LEU A 218 11.36 -7.59 3.64
CA LEU A 218 10.10 -7.86 2.95
C LEU A 218 9.61 -9.30 3.18
N LYS A 219 10.52 -10.27 3.09
CA LYS A 219 10.22 -11.68 3.40
C LYS A 219 9.74 -11.86 4.83
N LYS A 220 10.46 -11.30 5.80
CA LYS A 220 10.10 -11.33 7.22
C LYS A 220 8.73 -10.68 7.47
N PHE A 221 8.45 -9.55 6.82
CA PHE A 221 7.16 -8.87 6.90
C PHE A 221 6.03 -9.79 6.40
N ARG A 222 6.19 -10.43 5.24
CA ARG A 222 5.21 -11.36 4.68
C ARG A 222 4.98 -12.58 5.60
N GLU A 223 6.04 -13.17 6.12
CA GLU A 223 5.95 -14.28 7.07
C GLU A 223 5.22 -13.90 8.35
N THR A 224 5.38 -12.66 8.82
CA THR A 224 4.76 -12.15 10.04
C THR A 224 3.29 -11.81 9.82
N PHE A 225 2.98 -11.03 8.79
CA PHE A 225 1.68 -10.39 8.64
C PHE A 225 0.78 -11.02 7.56
N LEU A 226 1.33 -11.85 6.67
CA LEU A 226 0.65 -12.35 5.47
C LEU A 226 0.79 -13.87 5.31
N ASN A 227 1.09 -14.61 6.37
CA ASN A 227 1.43 -16.04 6.27
C ASN A 227 0.28 -16.95 5.80
N THR A 228 -0.94 -16.44 5.74
CA THR A 228 -2.10 -17.17 5.18
C THR A 228 -2.66 -16.53 3.91
N VAL A 229 -1.93 -15.58 3.32
CA VAL A 229 -2.32 -14.90 2.08
C VAL A 229 -1.57 -15.55 0.91
N ASP A 230 -2.28 -16.35 0.10
CA ASP A 230 -1.73 -17.23 -0.94
C ASP A 230 -2.64 -17.39 -2.17
N GLY A 231 -3.62 -16.49 -2.34
CA GLY A 231 -4.57 -16.54 -3.45
C GLY A 231 -5.77 -17.46 -3.23
N CYS A 232 -5.86 -18.15 -2.09
CA CYS A 232 -6.94 -19.11 -1.78
C CYS A 232 -7.79 -18.71 -0.56
N SER A 233 -7.75 -17.44 -0.17
CA SER A 233 -8.47 -16.94 1.03
C SER A 233 -9.98 -17.11 0.91
N THR A 234 -10.53 -16.76 -0.24
CA THR A 234 -11.97 -16.89 -0.52
C THR A 234 -12.44 -18.33 -0.39
N GLU A 235 -11.71 -19.27 -0.99
CA GLU A 235 -12.05 -20.69 -0.91
C GLU A 235 -12.03 -21.21 0.53
N ARG A 236 -10.98 -20.88 1.29
CA ARG A 236 -10.86 -21.29 2.70
C ARG A 236 -12.01 -20.77 3.55
N ILE A 237 -12.36 -19.50 3.40
CA ILE A 237 -13.47 -18.87 4.13
C ILE A 237 -14.79 -19.50 3.75
N CYS A 238 -15.08 -19.68 2.46
CA CYS A 238 -16.31 -20.33 1.98
C CYS A 238 -16.43 -21.78 2.53
N ARG A 239 -15.33 -22.53 2.50
CA ARG A 239 -15.31 -23.89 3.08
C ARG A 239 -15.60 -23.87 4.59
N LYS A 240 -15.00 -22.91 5.32
CA LYS A 240 -15.22 -22.75 6.76
C LYS A 240 -16.67 -22.40 7.08
N ILE A 241 -17.28 -21.50 6.32
CA ILE A 241 -18.67 -21.11 6.48
C ILE A 241 -19.60 -22.32 6.22
N LYS A 242 -19.40 -23.03 5.12
CA LYS A 242 -20.19 -24.24 4.81
C LYS A 242 -20.13 -25.27 5.91
N THR A 243 -18.92 -25.56 6.43
CA THR A 243 -18.73 -26.61 7.44
C THR A 243 -19.33 -26.24 8.80
N ASN A 244 -19.24 -24.98 9.22
CA ASN A 244 -19.54 -24.61 10.61
C ASN A 244 -20.89 -23.93 10.80
N TYR A 245 -21.45 -23.32 9.74
CA TYR A 245 -22.63 -22.45 9.85
C TYR A 245 -23.77 -22.82 8.90
N ILE A 246 -23.52 -23.64 7.88
CA ILE A 246 -24.53 -24.07 6.91
C ILE A 246 -24.53 -25.60 6.93
N ASN A 247 -25.48 -26.17 7.67
CA ASN A 247 -25.75 -27.62 7.61
C ASN A 247 -26.40 -27.98 6.26
N ILE A 248 -25.58 -28.14 5.20
CA ILE A 248 -26.00 -28.70 3.92
C ILE A 248 -25.19 -29.98 3.67
#